data_7b4ded3f01f50be9587565bb620e37c7
#
_entry.id   7b4ded3f01f50be9587565bb620e37c7
#
_cell.length_a   1.000
_cell.length_b   1.000
_cell.length_c   1.000
_cell.angle_alpha   90.00
_cell.angle_beta   90.00
_cell.angle_gamma   90.00
#
_symmetry.space_group_name_H-M   'P 1'
#
loop_
_entity.id
_entity.type
_entity.pdbx_description
1 polymer ?
#
loop_
_entity_poly.entity_id
_entity_poly.type
_entity_poly.pdbx_seq_one_letter_code
_entity_poly.pdbx_strand_id
1 'polypeptide(L)'
;VKVRATTHISVTPETGCTNGCSPLSGQPGGSGGVDDVFARQHDPGIGAEIMGAGKFGHPGWHEDPNWQGAWGPNPPFHTPVFVLTHHHRPSIEMEGGTTFHFIDASPTEALETAREAADDQDVRIGGGPTIIRDFLAAGLVDYMHTVVVPILLGRGVRLWDGLEGLEQDYKVEATSSPTGVTHVTFTRTGT
;
A
#
# COMPACT_ATOMS: atom_id res chain seq x y z
N VAL A 1 8.80 1.57 -15.68
CA VAL A 1 7.80 1.12 -14.68
C VAL A 1 8.53 0.81 -13.40
N LYS A 2 8.22 1.56 -12.34
CA LYS A 2 8.75 1.32 -11.00
C LYS A 2 7.73 0.59 -10.14
N VAL A 3 8.22 -0.22 -9.23
CA VAL A 3 7.40 -0.85 -8.20
C VAL A 3 7.52 -0.06 -6.92
N ARG A 4 6.43 0.56 -6.52
CA ARG A 4 6.37 1.39 -5.31
C ARG A 4 5.60 0.65 -4.21
N ALA A 5 6.19 0.49 -3.05
CA ALA A 5 5.48 0.04 -1.86
C ALA A 5 5.23 1.22 -0.91
N THR A 6 4.02 1.35 -0.44
CA THR A 6 3.69 2.39 0.53
C THR A 6 2.98 1.76 1.71
N THR A 7 3.56 1.94 2.89
CA THR A 7 2.89 1.54 4.13
C THR A 7 2.63 2.78 4.96
N HIS A 8 1.38 3.02 5.25
CA HIS A 8 1.03 3.84 6.39
C HIS A 8 0.95 2.90 7.59
N ILE A 9 1.92 2.98 8.48
CA ILE A 9 1.77 2.40 9.81
C ILE A 9 0.88 3.37 10.59
N SER A 10 -0.35 3.50 10.17
CA SER A 10 -1.36 4.16 10.97
C SER A 10 -2.06 3.10 11.78
N VAL A 11 -1.87 3.18 13.06
CA VAL A 11 -2.48 2.27 13.98
C VAL A 11 -3.51 3.01 14.78
N THR A 12 -4.73 2.83 14.38
CA THR A 12 -5.87 2.89 15.30
C THR A 12 -6.75 1.69 14.98
N PRO A 13 -6.90 0.74 15.91
CA PRO A 13 -7.71 -0.44 15.71
C PRO A 13 -9.21 -0.18 15.60
N GLU A 14 -9.69 1.02 15.91
CA GLU A 14 -11.12 1.26 16.16
C GLU A 14 -11.76 2.44 15.44
N THR A 15 -11.00 3.25 14.74
CA THR A 15 -11.58 4.25 13.84
C THR A 15 -11.23 3.86 12.43
N GLY A 16 -12.13 3.13 11.78
CA GLY A 16 -12.03 2.85 10.36
C GLY A 16 -11.78 4.15 9.59
N CYS A 17 -10.55 4.36 9.18
CA CYS A 17 -10.23 5.39 8.22
C CYS A 17 -10.80 4.97 6.87
N THR A 18 -12.07 5.24 6.69
CA THR A 18 -12.70 5.28 5.39
C THR A 18 -12.34 6.63 4.78
N ASN A 19 -11.67 6.63 3.65
CA ASN A 19 -11.23 7.79 2.87
C ASN A 19 -9.94 8.44 3.36
N GLY A 20 -8.79 7.94 2.85
CA GLY A 20 -7.56 8.73 2.76
C GLY A 20 -7.18 9.49 4.03
N CYS A 21 -7.36 8.87 5.20
CA CYS A 21 -6.97 9.50 6.43
C CYS A 21 -5.46 9.69 6.45
N SER A 22 -5.03 10.85 6.02
CA SER A 22 -3.86 11.42 6.64
C SER A 22 -4.29 11.71 8.08
N PRO A 23 -3.81 11.02 9.10
CA PRO A 23 -4.12 11.34 10.49
C PRO A 23 -3.66 12.75 10.87
N LEU A 24 -3.07 13.45 9.94
CA LEU A 24 -2.43 14.74 10.04
C LEU A 24 -3.19 15.84 9.27
N SER A 25 -4.23 15.48 8.54
CA SER A 25 -5.14 16.42 7.90
C SER A 25 -5.83 17.27 8.97
N GLY A 26 -5.49 18.56 9.01
CA GLY A 26 -6.03 19.51 10.01
C GLY A 26 -5.17 19.70 11.25
N GLN A 27 -4.03 19.02 11.41
CA GLN A 27 -3.06 19.31 12.45
C GLN A 27 -2.14 20.49 12.03
N PRO A 28 -1.62 21.29 12.99
CA PRO A 28 -0.61 22.31 12.69
C PRO A 28 0.59 21.69 11.95
N GLY A 29 0.87 22.15 10.74
CA GLY A 29 1.90 21.58 9.84
C GLY A 29 1.42 20.55 8.83
N GLY A 30 0.15 20.15 8.86
CA GLY A 30 -0.43 19.14 7.96
C GLY A 30 -0.67 19.63 6.53
N SER A 31 -1.00 20.90 6.31
CA SER A 31 -1.17 21.45 4.95
C SER A 31 0.02 22.30 4.55
N GLY A 32 0.67 21.94 3.43
CA GLY A 32 1.85 22.67 2.90
C GLY A 32 3.17 22.31 3.58
N GLY A 33 3.19 21.39 4.54
CA GLY A 33 4.39 20.88 5.21
C GLY A 33 4.96 19.61 4.59
N VAL A 34 5.93 18.99 5.27
CA VAL A 34 6.60 17.76 4.85
C VAL A 34 5.60 16.62 4.62
N ASP A 35 4.62 16.48 5.51
CA ASP A 35 3.61 15.43 5.41
C ASP A 35 2.77 15.56 4.13
N ASP A 36 2.41 16.80 3.76
CA ASP A 36 1.63 17.09 2.55
C ASP A 36 2.44 16.83 1.27
N VAL A 37 3.75 17.11 1.30
CA VAL A 37 4.66 16.77 0.18
C VAL A 37 4.64 15.26 -0.07
N PHE A 38 4.79 14.44 0.95
CA PHE A 38 4.75 12.99 0.83
C PHE A 38 3.37 12.47 0.41
N ALA A 39 2.29 13.05 0.97
CA ALA A 39 0.92 12.67 0.60
C ALA A 39 0.64 12.92 -0.89
N ARG A 40 1.08 14.05 -1.44
CA ARG A 40 0.90 14.38 -2.86
C ARG A 40 1.72 13.52 -3.83
N GLN A 41 2.79 12.89 -3.35
CA GLN A 41 3.62 11.98 -4.15
C GLN A 41 3.07 10.56 -4.22
N HIS A 42 2.03 10.27 -3.43
CA HIS A 42 1.53 8.92 -3.25
C HIS A 42 0.82 8.38 -4.50
N ASP A 43 -0.05 9.16 -5.12
CA ASP A 43 -0.95 8.68 -6.16
C ASP A 43 -0.49 8.94 -7.62
N PRO A 44 0.28 10.00 -7.93
CA PRO A 44 0.59 10.29 -9.33
C PRO A 44 1.39 9.20 -10.02
N GLY A 45 0.96 8.82 -11.23
CA GLY A 45 1.67 7.88 -12.09
C GLY A 45 1.52 6.41 -11.71
N ILE A 46 0.50 6.06 -10.91
CA ILE A 46 0.16 4.67 -10.60
C ILE A 46 -0.85 4.16 -11.63
N GLY A 47 -0.46 3.15 -12.40
CA GLY A 47 -1.30 2.49 -13.42
C GLY A 47 -1.98 1.21 -12.93
N ALA A 48 -1.46 0.58 -11.89
CA ALA A 48 -2.09 -0.58 -11.25
C ALA A 48 -1.71 -0.69 -9.77
N GLU A 49 -2.55 -1.35 -8.99
CA GLU A 49 -2.29 -1.64 -7.58
C GLU A 49 -2.35 -3.14 -7.29
N ILE A 50 -1.50 -3.60 -6.37
CA ILE A 50 -1.56 -4.95 -5.80
C ILE A 50 -1.81 -4.82 -4.30
N MET A 51 -2.75 -5.60 -3.77
CA MET A 51 -3.03 -5.65 -2.34
C MET A 51 -3.35 -7.06 -1.85
N GLY A 52 -3.16 -7.30 -0.58
CA GLY A 52 -3.59 -8.56 0.06
C GLY A 52 -5.08 -8.56 0.38
N ALA A 53 -5.65 -9.76 0.46
CA ALA A 53 -7.05 -9.99 0.81
C ALA A 53 -7.47 -9.32 2.12
N GLY A 54 -6.57 -9.24 3.10
CA GLY A 54 -6.84 -8.58 4.39
C GLY A 54 -6.94 -7.05 4.31
N LYS A 55 -6.46 -6.41 3.22
CA LYS A 55 -6.70 -4.99 2.94
C LYS A 55 -8.05 -4.80 2.23
N PHE A 56 -8.42 -5.73 1.35
CA PHE A 56 -9.69 -5.68 0.62
C PHE A 56 -10.90 -5.83 1.54
N GLY A 57 -10.80 -6.70 2.56
CA GLY A 57 -11.94 -6.93 3.45
C GLY A 57 -11.59 -7.55 4.81
N HIS A 58 -12.59 -7.57 5.68
CA HIS A 58 -12.52 -8.22 6.98
C HIS A 58 -12.38 -9.75 6.84
N PRO A 59 -11.97 -10.49 7.89
CA PRO A 59 -12.01 -11.94 7.86
C PRO A 59 -13.39 -12.46 7.48
N GLY A 60 -13.46 -13.38 6.51
CA GLY A 60 -14.72 -13.93 6.01
C GLY A 60 -15.42 -13.12 4.91
N TRP A 61 -14.82 -12.04 4.41
CA TRP A 61 -15.40 -11.22 3.33
C TRP A 61 -15.79 -12.04 2.08
N HIS A 62 -15.10 -13.13 1.82
CA HIS A 62 -15.33 -14.01 0.67
C HIS A 62 -16.64 -14.83 0.78
N GLU A 63 -17.21 -14.94 1.97
CA GLU A 63 -18.51 -15.59 2.22
C GLU A 63 -19.69 -14.66 1.89
N ASP A 64 -19.44 -13.35 1.85
CA ASP A 64 -20.47 -12.37 1.42
C ASP A 64 -20.31 -12.04 -0.07
N PRO A 65 -21.21 -12.53 -0.94
CA PRO A 65 -21.16 -12.26 -2.37
C PRO A 65 -21.37 -10.77 -2.72
N ASN A 66 -21.94 -9.99 -1.81
CA ASN A 66 -22.21 -8.57 -2.00
C ASN A 66 -21.06 -7.68 -1.50
N TRP A 67 -20.06 -8.24 -0.85
CA TRP A 67 -18.92 -7.44 -0.40
C TRP A 67 -18.12 -6.90 -1.57
N GLN A 68 -17.95 -5.58 -1.63
CA GLN A 68 -17.29 -4.87 -2.74
C GLN A 68 -16.03 -4.11 -2.28
N GLY A 69 -15.51 -4.42 -1.10
CA GLY A 69 -14.35 -3.72 -0.52
C GLY A 69 -14.76 -2.68 0.53
N ALA A 70 -13.78 -2.12 1.21
CA ALA A 70 -13.99 -1.23 2.36
C ALA A 70 -14.13 0.26 1.97
N TRP A 71 -14.13 0.61 0.68
CA TRP A 71 -14.05 2.01 0.20
C TRP A 71 -15.36 2.58 -0.34
N GLY A 72 -16.46 1.82 -0.29
CA GLY A 72 -17.74 2.24 -0.88
C GLY A 72 -17.74 2.17 -2.41
N PRO A 73 -18.73 2.78 -3.08
CA PRO A 73 -18.97 2.59 -4.50
C PRO A 73 -17.90 3.21 -5.42
N ASN A 74 -17.19 4.25 -4.95
CA ASN A 74 -16.14 4.94 -5.70
C ASN A 74 -14.79 4.86 -4.96
N PRO A 75 -14.05 3.74 -5.04
CA PRO A 75 -12.75 3.58 -4.44
C PRO A 75 -11.71 4.56 -5.03
N PRO A 76 -10.72 5.01 -4.24
CA PRO A 76 -9.79 6.07 -4.64
C PRO A 76 -8.68 5.62 -5.60
N PHE A 77 -8.72 4.41 -6.12
CA PHE A 77 -7.62 3.85 -6.92
C PHE A 77 -7.67 4.31 -8.37
N HIS A 78 -8.86 4.30 -9.01
CA HIS A 78 -9.09 4.67 -10.41
C HIS A 78 -8.21 3.89 -11.42
N THR A 79 -7.76 2.70 -11.04
CA THR A 79 -6.89 1.79 -11.79
C THR A 79 -7.31 0.34 -11.56
N PRO A 80 -6.80 -0.63 -12.35
CA PRO A 80 -6.89 -2.05 -12.00
C PRO A 80 -6.24 -2.32 -10.64
N VAL A 81 -6.91 -3.10 -9.80
CA VAL A 81 -6.45 -3.48 -8.46
C VAL A 81 -6.46 -5.01 -8.36
N PHE A 82 -5.29 -5.60 -8.15
CA PHE A 82 -5.12 -7.04 -8.03
C PHE A 82 -5.11 -7.43 -6.55
N VAL A 83 -6.14 -8.15 -6.14
CA VAL A 83 -6.29 -8.66 -4.77
C VAL A 83 -5.72 -10.07 -4.71
N LEU A 84 -4.59 -10.23 -4.00
CA LEU A 84 -3.97 -11.54 -3.79
C LEU A 84 -4.77 -12.36 -2.78
N THR A 85 -5.34 -13.47 -3.25
CA THR A 85 -6.23 -14.33 -2.46
C THR A 85 -6.36 -15.72 -3.08
N HIS A 86 -6.53 -16.75 -2.24
CA HIS A 86 -6.92 -18.09 -2.69
C HIS A 86 -8.43 -18.25 -2.93
N HIS A 87 -9.22 -17.21 -2.66
CA HIS A 87 -10.67 -17.21 -2.85
C HIS A 87 -11.01 -16.63 -4.22
N HIS A 88 -11.30 -17.50 -5.18
CA HIS A 88 -11.69 -17.10 -6.53
C HIS A 88 -13.03 -16.38 -6.54
N ARG A 89 -13.06 -15.25 -7.22
CA ARG A 89 -14.24 -14.42 -7.37
C ARG A 89 -14.18 -13.69 -8.73
N PRO A 90 -15.33 -13.47 -9.40
CA PRO A 90 -15.37 -12.58 -10.58
C PRO A 90 -14.87 -11.19 -10.24
N SER A 91 -14.27 -10.52 -11.22
CA SER A 91 -13.83 -9.13 -11.07
C SER A 91 -15.02 -8.21 -10.76
N ILE A 92 -14.77 -7.17 -10.00
CA ILE A 92 -15.77 -6.18 -9.60
C ILE A 92 -15.38 -4.83 -10.19
N GLU A 93 -16.22 -4.35 -11.11
CA GLU A 93 -16.09 -2.99 -11.64
C GLU A 93 -16.77 -2.00 -10.69
N MET A 94 -16.06 -0.94 -10.32
CA MET A 94 -16.51 0.09 -9.41
C MET A 94 -16.64 1.43 -10.14
N GLU A 95 -17.34 2.37 -9.52
CA GLU A 95 -17.39 3.74 -10.03
C GLU A 95 -15.98 4.36 -10.08
N GLY A 96 -15.78 5.33 -10.97
CA GLY A 96 -14.51 6.06 -11.07
C GLY A 96 -13.34 5.28 -11.69
N GLY A 97 -13.59 4.08 -12.28
CA GLY A 97 -12.61 3.34 -13.06
C GLY A 97 -11.74 2.37 -12.26
N THR A 98 -12.06 2.11 -10.99
CA THR A 98 -11.42 1.02 -10.23
C THR A 98 -12.03 -0.32 -10.61
N THR A 99 -11.21 -1.33 -10.90
CA THR A 99 -11.66 -2.72 -11.08
C THR A 99 -10.85 -3.64 -10.17
N PHE A 100 -11.53 -4.36 -9.28
CA PHE A 100 -10.88 -5.38 -8.44
C PHE A 100 -10.82 -6.71 -9.18
N HIS A 101 -9.61 -7.25 -9.33
CA HIS A 101 -9.33 -8.59 -9.84
C HIS A 101 -8.83 -9.47 -8.71
N PHE A 102 -9.36 -10.69 -8.58
CA PHE A 102 -8.99 -11.63 -7.52
C PHE A 102 -8.11 -12.72 -8.11
N ILE A 103 -6.86 -12.77 -7.68
CA ILE A 103 -5.85 -13.68 -8.25
C ILE A 103 -5.15 -14.48 -7.16
N ASP A 104 -4.91 -15.76 -7.45
CA ASP A 104 -4.05 -16.64 -6.68
C ASP A 104 -2.70 -16.73 -7.42
N ALA A 105 -1.74 -15.95 -6.99
CA ALA A 105 -0.47 -15.78 -7.68
C ALA A 105 0.67 -15.51 -6.69
N SER A 106 1.86 -15.91 -7.06
CA SER A 106 3.09 -15.48 -6.38
C SER A 106 3.34 -13.98 -6.56
N PRO A 107 4.20 -13.35 -5.73
CA PRO A 107 4.56 -11.94 -5.91
C PRO A 107 5.07 -11.59 -7.31
N THR A 108 5.86 -12.47 -7.92
CA THR A 108 6.42 -12.26 -9.27
C THR A 108 5.32 -12.29 -10.33
N GLU A 109 4.48 -13.32 -10.33
CA GLU A 109 3.37 -13.45 -11.29
C GLU A 109 2.35 -12.31 -11.15
N ALA A 110 2.04 -11.92 -9.90
CA ALA A 110 1.14 -10.80 -9.64
C ALA A 110 1.71 -9.48 -10.17
N LEU A 111 3.02 -9.28 -10.02
CA LEU A 111 3.69 -8.09 -10.54
C LEU A 111 3.71 -8.06 -12.07
N GLU A 112 3.96 -9.19 -12.73
CA GLU A 112 3.90 -9.29 -14.20
C GLU A 112 2.51 -8.92 -14.71
N THR A 113 1.46 -9.51 -14.11
CA THR A 113 0.06 -9.19 -14.44
C THR A 113 -0.26 -7.71 -14.23
N ALA A 114 0.18 -7.14 -13.12
CA ALA A 114 -0.07 -5.74 -12.81
C ALA A 114 0.70 -4.79 -13.76
N ARG A 115 1.92 -5.14 -14.16
CA ARG A 115 2.71 -4.35 -15.12
C ARG A 115 2.06 -4.31 -16.50
N GLU A 116 1.51 -5.43 -16.95
CA GLU A 116 0.77 -5.49 -18.23
C GLU A 116 -0.46 -4.56 -18.21
N ALA A 117 -1.13 -4.46 -17.06
CA ALA A 117 -2.31 -3.62 -16.89
C ALA A 117 -1.99 -2.14 -16.60
N ALA A 118 -0.75 -1.83 -16.20
CA ALA A 118 -0.36 -0.48 -15.77
C ALA A 118 -0.08 0.51 -16.89
N ASP A 119 -0.09 0.10 -18.16
CA ASP A 119 0.12 0.95 -19.34
C ASP A 119 1.37 1.87 -19.20
N ASP A 120 2.54 1.25 -18.96
CA ASP A 120 3.84 1.90 -18.71
C ASP A 120 3.92 2.80 -17.46
N GLN A 121 2.87 2.87 -16.66
CA GLN A 121 2.89 3.56 -15.37
C GLN A 121 3.44 2.67 -14.26
N ASP A 122 3.65 3.25 -13.07
CA ASP A 122 4.18 2.53 -11.93
C ASP A 122 3.13 1.59 -11.30
N VAL A 123 3.60 0.51 -10.71
CA VAL A 123 2.76 -0.42 -9.94
C VAL A 123 2.93 -0.14 -8.46
N ARG A 124 1.82 0.01 -7.72
CA ARG A 124 1.83 0.22 -6.28
C ARG A 124 1.49 -1.07 -5.53
N ILE A 125 2.32 -1.41 -4.55
CA ILE A 125 2.01 -2.44 -3.55
C ILE A 125 1.34 -1.75 -2.37
N GLY A 126 0.01 -1.84 -2.29
CA GLY A 126 -0.80 -1.08 -1.36
C GLY A 126 -0.95 -1.66 0.05
N GLY A 127 -0.29 -2.77 0.36
CA GLY A 127 -0.34 -3.41 1.68
C GLY A 127 -1.31 -4.59 1.75
N GLY A 128 -1.56 -5.30 2.90
CA GLY A 128 -0.97 -5.14 4.22
C GLY A 128 0.49 -5.59 4.38
N PRO A 129 0.96 -5.66 5.62
CA PRO A 129 2.39 -5.87 5.92
C PRO A 129 2.93 -7.20 5.38
N THR A 130 2.15 -8.25 5.36
CA THR A 130 2.57 -9.56 4.83
C THR A 130 2.89 -9.46 3.34
N ILE A 131 2.00 -8.88 2.54
CA ILE A 131 2.22 -8.72 1.10
C ILE A 131 3.45 -7.86 0.82
N ILE A 132 3.61 -6.74 1.52
CA ILE A 132 4.78 -5.88 1.34
C ILE A 132 6.06 -6.64 1.67
N ARG A 133 6.08 -7.42 2.76
CA ARG A 133 7.21 -8.25 3.14
C ARG A 133 7.55 -9.29 2.07
N ASP A 134 6.54 -9.94 1.51
CA ASP A 134 6.74 -10.96 0.47
C ASP A 134 7.35 -10.34 -0.80
N PHE A 135 6.91 -9.16 -1.22
CA PHE A 135 7.49 -8.43 -2.34
C PHE A 135 8.90 -7.91 -2.06
N LEU A 136 9.17 -7.47 -0.83
CA LEU A 136 10.52 -7.06 -0.39
C LEU A 136 11.47 -8.25 -0.38
N ALA A 137 11.06 -9.39 0.19
CA ALA A 137 11.84 -10.62 0.22
C ALA A 137 12.17 -11.16 -1.17
N ALA A 138 11.24 -10.99 -2.12
CA ALA A 138 11.44 -11.34 -3.52
C ALA A 138 12.30 -10.32 -4.31
N GLY A 139 12.74 -9.23 -3.68
CA GLY A 139 13.53 -8.19 -4.32
C GLY A 139 12.77 -7.39 -5.41
N LEU A 140 11.46 -7.28 -5.32
CA LEU A 140 10.60 -6.70 -6.36
C LEU A 140 10.23 -5.23 -6.13
N VAL A 141 10.67 -4.62 -5.03
CA VAL A 141 10.31 -3.24 -4.68
C VAL A 141 11.46 -2.28 -5.02
N ASP A 142 11.19 -1.27 -5.84
CA ASP A 142 12.18 -0.26 -6.23
C ASP A 142 12.19 0.94 -5.29
N TYR A 143 11.02 1.30 -4.76
CA TYR A 143 10.84 2.41 -3.85
C TYR A 143 9.85 2.05 -2.76
N MET A 144 10.19 2.35 -1.52
CA MET A 144 9.26 2.22 -0.41
C MET A 144 9.25 3.48 0.44
N HIS A 145 8.05 3.87 0.85
CA HIS A 145 7.83 4.95 1.81
C HIS A 145 7.09 4.41 3.04
N THR A 146 7.67 4.61 4.20
CA THR A 146 7.09 4.22 5.49
C THR A 146 6.92 5.44 6.39
N VAL A 147 5.77 5.58 7.01
CA VAL A 147 5.50 6.64 8.00
C VAL A 147 5.53 6.03 9.39
N VAL A 148 6.48 6.47 10.20
CA VAL A 148 6.61 6.05 11.60
C VAL A 148 5.91 7.07 12.49
N VAL A 149 4.83 6.64 13.13
CA VAL A 149 4.04 7.47 14.04
C VAL A 149 4.53 7.21 15.48
N PRO A 150 4.76 8.25 16.32
CA PRO A 150 5.32 8.11 17.65
C PRO A 150 4.27 7.65 18.68
N ILE A 151 3.71 6.46 18.47
CA ILE A 151 2.75 5.83 19.38
C ILE A 151 3.21 4.41 19.74
N LEU A 152 2.87 3.97 20.94
CA LEU A 152 3.20 2.64 21.44
C LEU A 152 1.99 1.72 21.31
N LEU A 153 2.07 0.75 20.39
CA LEU A 153 0.96 -0.17 20.12
C LEU A 153 0.95 -1.38 21.04
N GLY A 154 2.11 -1.80 21.51
CA GLY A 154 2.29 -3.00 22.30
C GLY A 154 2.05 -4.33 21.57
N ARG A 155 1.39 -4.33 20.42
CA ARG A 155 1.12 -5.51 19.58
C ARG A 155 0.95 -5.10 18.12
N GLY A 156 1.10 -6.05 17.19
CA GLY A 156 0.94 -5.81 15.75
C GLY A 156 1.76 -6.78 14.91
N VAL A 157 1.63 -6.68 13.60
CA VAL A 157 2.46 -7.42 12.65
C VAL A 157 3.74 -6.63 12.40
N ARG A 158 4.89 -7.30 12.53
CA ARG A 158 6.19 -6.70 12.25
C ARG A 158 6.46 -6.75 10.75
N LEU A 159 6.67 -5.58 10.15
CA LEU A 159 6.94 -5.47 8.71
C LEU A 159 8.28 -6.11 8.33
N TRP A 160 9.28 -6.01 9.20
CA TRP A 160 10.67 -6.33 8.91
C TRP A 160 11.11 -7.75 9.30
N ASP A 161 10.19 -8.60 9.80
CA ASP A 161 10.53 -9.97 10.19
C ASP A 161 11.05 -10.76 8.98
N GLY A 162 12.27 -11.31 9.11
CA GLY A 162 12.94 -12.10 8.07
C GLY A 162 13.53 -11.27 6.92
N LEU A 163 13.68 -9.97 7.11
CA LEU A 163 14.27 -9.05 6.11
C LEU A 163 15.58 -8.41 6.61
N GLU A 164 16.27 -9.06 7.53
CA GLU A 164 17.52 -8.56 8.11
C GLU A 164 18.58 -8.34 7.02
N GLY A 165 19.14 -7.14 6.97
CA GLY A 165 20.17 -6.75 6.00
C GLY A 165 19.63 -6.22 4.67
N LEU A 166 18.32 -6.24 4.46
CA LEU A 166 17.70 -5.75 3.22
C LEU A 166 18.01 -4.27 2.96
N GLU A 167 18.20 -3.48 4.02
CA GLU A 167 18.55 -2.06 3.93
C GLU A 167 19.83 -1.81 3.12
N GLN A 168 20.74 -2.79 2.98
CA GLN A 168 21.99 -2.67 2.21
C GLN A 168 21.72 -2.50 0.71
N ASP A 169 20.57 -2.96 0.21
CA ASP A 169 20.15 -2.83 -1.17
C ASP A 169 19.47 -1.49 -1.46
N TYR A 170 19.33 -0.64 -0.45
CA TYR A 170 18.58 0.61 -0.57
C TYR A 170 19.37 1.82 -0.04
N LYS A 171 19.20 2.95 -0.69
CA LYS A 171 19.47 4.26 -0.08
C LYS A 171 18.31 4.58 0.87
N VAL A 172 18.61 4.73 2.15
CA VAL A 172 17.61 5.03 3.18
C VAL A 172 17.72 6.49 3.60
N GLU A 173 16.60 7.20 3.57
CA GLU A 173 16.53 8.60 4.00
C GLU A 173 15.37 8.76 5.00
N ALA A 174 15.58 9.56 6.05
CA ALA A 174 14.58 9.82 7.08
C ALA A 174 14.36 11.31 7.23
N THR A 175 13.10 11.74 7.24
CA THR A 175 12.70 13.12 7.41
C THR A 175 11.63 13.23 8.49
N SER A 176 11.92 13.94 9.58
CA SER A 176 10.96 14.18 10.64
C SER A 176 10.07 15.39 10.32
N SER A 177 8.79 15.24 10.60
CA SER A 177 7.79 16.30 10.46
C SER A 177 7.56 17.01 11.80
N PRO A 178 7.19 18.30 11.80
CA PRO A 178 6.74 19.01 12.99
C PRO A 178 5.53 18.37 13.69
N THR A 179 4.78 17.50 13.02
CA THR A 179 3.69 16.71 13.58
C THR A 179 4.16 15.57 14.48
N GLY A 180 5.47 15.31 14.53
CA GLY A 180 6.10 14.24 15.30
C GLY A 180 6.24 12.92 14.55
N VAL A 181 5.74 12.79 13.32
CA VAL A 181 5.97 11.60 12.50
C VAL A 181 7.33 11.65 11.82
N THR A 182 7.84 10.47 11.44
CA THR A 182 9.04 10.34 10.64
C THR A 182 8.72 9.59 9.35
N HIS A 183 8.99 10.24 8.22
CA HIS A 183 8.94 9.62 6.90
C HIS A 183 10.27 8.94 6.63
N VAL A 184 10.25 7.66 6.34
CA VAL A 184 11.44 6.88 5.95
C VAL A 184 11.22 6.39 4.53
N THR A 185 12.12 6.77 3.63
CA THR A 185 12.12 6.33 2.24
C THR A 185 13.28 5.39 1.97
N PHE A 186 13.01 4.37 1.19
CA PHE A 186 13.97 3.38 0.73
C PHE A 186 13.95 3.41 -0.79
N THR A 187 15.07 3.75 -1.40
CA THR A 187 15.23 3.76 -2.86
C THR A 187 16.27 2.70 -3.23
N ARG A 188 15.91 1.73 -4.07
CA ARG A 188 16.82 0.66 -4.46
C ARG A 188 18.06 1.25 -5.14
N THR A 189 19.23 0.75 -4.73
CA THR A 189 20.53 1.10 -5.33
C THR A 189 20.89 0.04 -6.38
N GLY A 190 21.25 0.45 -7.61
CA GLY A 190 21.83 -0.47 -8.59
C GLY A 190 20.85 -1.10 -9.60
N THR A 191 19.83 -0.35 -10.01
CA THR A 191 19.08 -0.62 -11.26
C THR A 191 19.59 0.26 -12.38
#